data_7e3bacf7d2d66acb43436fa6f631f464
#
_entry.id   7e3bacf7d2d66acb43436fa6f631f464
#
_cell.length_a   1.000
_cell.length_b   1.000
_cell.length_c   1.000
_cell.angle_alpha   90.00
_cell.angle_beta   90.00
_cell.angle_gamma   90.00
#
_symmetry.space_group_name_H-M   'P 1'
#
loop_
_entity.id
_entity.type
_entity.pdbx_description
1 polymer ?
#
loop_
_entity_poly.entity_id
_entity_poly.type
_entity_poly.pdbx_seq_one_letter_code
_entity_poly.pdbx_strand_id
1 'polypeptide(L)'
;MVVRVRRSLAGYAAVLLIVTAAAAGAQEHQHAAEPAHDHAAQALFPTFEASGTSWVPDATPMAAHHAEVGPWSLMLHGTVFVQYLEEWAPIHRGSHQFGSVNWFMAMARRRLAGGRAGARAMISLEPLTIPGCGYPDLLATGELCEGDGLHDRQHPHDLFMEVAAEYEHPLGTGHGLTWHVYGGPAGEPALGPPAFPHRASAAWNPVAPISHHWLDATHISFGVITAGLSGARWRAEASTFNGREPDESRGGFDLGPLDSVSGRVTVRPRASFAMQVSAGRIESAEQDFANGPRYDVTRVTASGIYTGRALAATLAWGANSERGQRTHAGLAEASVTIGRAHVVFGRAELNSKPSHALHIHEQPGAVLTVGKLQGGYVHVARLPNALQMGLGAAVSAALVPPSIQPNYGGVGLGFAVFTTIRPSP
;
A
#
# COMPACT_ATOMS: atom_id res chain seq x y z
N MET A 1 32.78 20.43 11.51
CA MET A 1 33.53 19.37 10.80
C MET A 1 32.52 18.69 9.88
N VAL A 2 32.51 19.06 8.60
CA VAL A 2 31.46 18.66 7.64
C VAL A 2 31.83 17.31 7.07
N VAL A 3 31.11 16.26 7.45
CA VAL A 3 31.24 14.94 6.83
C VAL A 3 30.43 14.94 5.52
N ARG A 4 31.13 15.10 4.40
CA ARG A 4 30.55 14.86 3.06
C ARG A 4 30.36 13.36 2.86
N VAL A 5 29.14 12.87 2.99
CA VAL A 5 28.79 11.51 2.53
C VAL A 5 28.76 11.53 1.01
N ARG A 6 29.77 10.93 0.37
CA ARG A 6 29.75 10.61 -1.06
C ARG A 6 28.78 9.44 -1.26
N ARG A 7 27.56 9.73 -1.66
CA ARG A 7 26.61 8.71 -2.11
C ARG A 7 27.04 8.25 -3.52
N SER A 8 27.44 6.99 -3.63
CA SER A 8 27.96 6.41 -4.88
C SER A 8 26.80 6.04 -5.81
N LEU A 9 27.01 6.28 -7.11
CA LEU A 9 26.18 5.82 -8.24
C LEU A 9 25.97 4.29 -8.29
N ALA A 10 26.62 3.53 -7.41
CA ALA A 10 26.51 2.08 -7.31
C ALA A 10 25.12 1.57 -6.90
N GLY A 11 24.32 2.37 -6.17
CA GLY A 11 22.96 1.98 -5.77
C GLY A 11 21.98 1.88 -6.94
N TYR A 12 22.16 2.71 -7.96
CA TYR A 12 21.26 2.69 -9.14
C TYR A 12 21.55 1.55 -10.10
N ALA A 13 22.81 1.05 -10.11
CA ALA A 13 23.20 -0.12 -10.91
C ALA A 13 22.66 -1.44 -10.32
N ALA A 14 22.47 -1.52 -9.00
CA ALA A 14 21.95 -2.71 -8.33
C ALA A 14 20.45 -2.94 -8.65
N VAL A 15 19.66 -1.88 -8.77
CA VAL A 15 18.23 -1.98 -9.15
C VAL A 15 18.07 -2.50 -10.57
N LEU A 16 18.96 -2.09 -11.49
CA LEU A 16 18.94 -2.57 -12.87
C LEU A 16 19.39 -4.04 -12.98
N LEU A 17 20.31 -4.49 -12.14
CA LEU A 17 20.82 -5.87 -12.11
C LEU A 17 19.82 -6.88 -11.53
N ILE A 18 19.00 -6.51 -10.56
CA ILE A 18 17.95 -7.38 -10.00
C ILE A 18 16.84 -7.62 -11.03
N VAL A 19 16.45 -6.59 -11.80
CA VAL A 19 15.47 -6.73 -12.87
C VAL A 19 16.00 -7.61 -14.02
N THR A 20 17.31 -7.54 -14.32
CA THR A 20 17.92 -8.38 -15.36
C THR A 20 18.17 -9.82 -14.93
N ALA A 21 18.44 -10.08 -13.64
CA ALA A 21 18.62 -11.43 -13.12
C ALA A 21 17.29 -12.23 -13.07
N ALA A 22 16.17 -11.57 -12.78
CA ALA A 22 14.86 -12.19 -12.87
C ALA A 22 14.44 -12.51 -14.32
N ALA A 23 14.96 -11.76 -15.31
CA ALA A 23 14.71 -11.99 -16.73
C ALA A 23 15.61 -13.11 -17.35
N ALA A 24 16.78 -13.38 -16.77
CA ALA A 24 17.72 -14.38 -17.32
C ALA A 24 17.38 -15.84 -16.98
N GLY A 25 16.47 -16.08 -16.01
CA GLY A 25 16.01 -17.42 -15.64
C GLY A 25 14.87 -18.00 -16.47
N ALA A 26 14.31 -17.23 -17.41
CA ALA A 26 13.11 -17.59 -18.18
C ALA A 26 13.47 -17.86 -19.66
N GLN A 27 14.49 -18.66 -19.96
CA GLN A 27 14.77 -19.06 -21.32
C GLN A 27 14.33 -20.50 -21.61
N GLU A 28 13.46 -20.60 -22.61
CA GLU A 28 13.03 -21.76 -23.40
C GLU A 28 12.11 -22.80 -22.76
N HIS A 29 10.82 -22.62 -23.05
CA HIS A 29 10.05 -23.69 -23.70
C HIS A 29 8.87 -23.09 -24.49
N GLN A 30 9.10 -22.82 -25.78
CA GLN A 30 8.02 -22.75 -26.74
C GLN A 30 7.72 -24.19 -27.19
N HIS A 31 6.52 -24.68 -26.88
CA HIS A 31 5.62 -25.36 -27.82
C HIS A 31 4.32 -25.77 -27.13
N ALA A 32 3.25 -25.22 -27.66
CA ALA A 32 1.87 -25.71 -27.77
C ALA A 32 1.44 -26.89 -26.87
N ALA A 33 0.78 -26.58 -25.75
CA ALA A 33 -0.42 -27.25 -25.24
C ALA A 33 -1.02 -26.33 -24.16
N GLU A 34 -2.03 -25.56 -24.48
CA GLU A 34 -2.94 -24.93 -23.51
C GLU A 34 -3.74 -26.00 -22.79
N PRO A 35 -4.31 -25.75 -21.64
CA PRO A 35 -4.13 -24.85 -20.50
C PRO A 35 -4.35 -25.53 -19.13
N ALA A 36 -3.91 -26.78 -18.90
CA ALA A 36 -4.12 -27.47 -17.62
C ALA A 36 -3.28 -26.88 -16.47
N HIS A 37 -2.13 -26.25 -16.78
CA HIS A 37 -1.24 -25.66 -15.78
C HIS A 37 -1.72 -24.32 -15.26
N ASP A 38 -2.39 -23.51 -16.08
CA ASP A 38 -2.88 -22.18 -15.70
C ASP A 38 -4.06 -22.28 -14.72
N HIS A 39 -4.95 -23.25 -14.89
CA HIS A 39 -6.06 -23.49 -13.98
C HIS A 39 -5.63 -23.98 -12.59
N ALA A 40 -4.55 -24.73 -12.48
CA ALA A 40 -4.04 -25.21 -11.19
C ALA A 40 -3.36 -24.09 -10.40
N ALA A 41 -2.59 -23.22 -11.05
CA ALA A 41 -1.98 -22.03 -10.45
C ALA A 41 -3.04 -21.02 -10.01
N GLN A 42 -4.04 -20.73 -10.83
CA GLN A 42 -5.17 -19.85 -10.48
C GLN A 42 -5.97 -20.37 -9.28
N ALA A 43 -6.08 -21.67 -9.09
CA ALA A 43 -6.75 -22.24 -7.92
C ALA A 43 -5.97 -22.01 -6.60
N LEU A 44 -4.66 -21.81 -6.69
CA LEU A 44 -3.81 -21.51 -5.53
C LEU A 44 -3.63 -19.99 -5.28
N PHE A 45 -3.75 -19.15 -6.31
CA PHE A 45 -3.66 -17.70 -6.24
C PHE A 45 -4.94 -17.06 -6.79
N PRO A 46 -6.02 -17.00 -5.99
CA PRO A 46 -7.26 -16.36 -6.43
C PRO A 46 -7.05 -14.86 -6.69
N THR A 47 -7.63 -14.35 -7.77
CA THR A 47 -7.50 -12.95 -8.20
C THR A 47 -8.07 -11.93 -7.20
N PHE A 48 -8.91 -12.37 -6.28
CA PHE A 48 -9.52 -11.53 -5.26
C PHE A 48 -8.65 -11.33 -4.00
N GLU A 49 -7.56 -12.03 -3.85
CA GLU A 49 -6.62 -11.82 -2.75
C GLU A 49 -5.70 -10.63 -3.05
N ALA A 50 -5.45 -9.81 -2.04
CA ALA A 50 -4.59 -8.62 -2.10
C ALA A 50 -3.54 -8.64 -0.99
N SER A 51 -3.14 -7.48 -0.47
CA SER A 51 -2.18 -7.38 0.64
C SER A 51 -2.71 -8.04 1.91
N GLY A 52 -1.82 -8.64 2.69
CA GLY A 52 -2.20 -9.38 3.90
C GLY A 52 -3.27 -10.41 3.63
N THR A 53 -4.38 -10.34 4.35
CA THR A 53 -5.56 -11.19 4.17
C THR A 53 -6.72 -10.46 3.49
N SER A 54 -6.50 -9.25 2.99
CA SER A 54 -7.55 -8.41 2.39
C SER A 54 -8.04 -8.96 1.03
N TRP A 55 -9.27 -8.61 0.69
CA TRP A 55 -9.90 -9.02 -0.55
C TRP A 55 -10.26 -7.82 -1.44
N VAL A 56 -10.08 -8.02 -2.75
CA VAL A 56 -10.51 -7.15 -3.84
C VAL A 56 -11.58 -7.84 -4.69
N PRO A 57 -12.23 -7.17 -5.67
CA PRO A 57 -13.13 -7.83 -6.61
C PRO A 57 -12.47 -8.98 -7.38
N ASP A 58 -13.20 -10.05 -7.66
CA ASP A 58 -12.73 -11.19 -8.49
C ASP A 58 -12.23 -10.76 -9.87
N ALA A 59 -12.82 -9.68 -10.42
CA ALA A 59 -12.46 -9.13 -11.73
C ALA A 59 -11.16 -8.30 -11.70
N THR A 60 -10.46 -8.22 -10.57
CA THR A 60 -9.20 -7.47 -10.47
C THR A 60 -8.11 -8.18 -11.29
N PRO A 61 -7.48 -7.49 -12.26
CA PRO A 61 -6.39 -8.08 -13.02
C PRO A 61 -5.20 -8.43 -12.12
N MET A 62 -4.71 -9.64 -12.23
CA MET A 62 -3.50 -10.06 -11.54
C MET A 62 -2.32 -9.99 -12.51
N ALA A 63 -1.47 -9.01 -12.31
CA ALA A 63 -0.25 -8.80 -13.08
C ALA A 63 0.92 -9.48 -12.35
N ALA A 64 1.21 -10.74 -12.70
CA ALA A 64 2.21 -11.56 -12.02
C ALA A 64 2.84 -12.58 -12.96
N HIS A 65 4.04 -13.04 -12.62
CA HIS A 65 4.67 -14.22 -13.24
C HIS A 65 4.43 -15.44 -12.36
N HIS A 66 4.01 -16.54 -12.96
CA HIS A 66 3.77 -17.82 -12.29
C HIS A 66 4.82 -18.84 -12.69
N ALA A 67 5.24 -19.69 -11.74
CA ALA A 67 6.13 -20.81 -11.97
C ALA A 67 5.77 -21.97 -11.03
N GLU A 68 6.09 -23.19 -11.44
CA GLU A 68 5.94 -24.40 -10.65
C GLU A 68 7.31 -24.96 -10.26
N VAL A 69 7.54 -25.22 -8.97
CA VAL A 69 8.77 -25.79 -8.44
C VAL A 69 8.42 -26.96 -7.51
N GLY A 70 8.50 -28.17 -8.03
CA GLY A 70 8.03 -29.36 -7.32
C GLY A 70 6.56 -29.26 -6.95
N PRO A 71 6.19 -29.40 -5.66
CA PRO A 71 4.79 -29.28 -5.22
C PRO A 71 4.35 -27.84 -4.96
N TRP A 72 5.18 -26.84 -5.24
CA TRP A 72 4.90 -25.44 -4.97
C TRP A 72 4.57 -24.67 -6.25
N SER A 73 3.50 -23.94 -6.21
CA SER A 73 3.19 -22.88 -7.17
C SER A 73 3.77 -21.57 -6.64
N LEU A 74 4.55 -20.90 -7.48
CA LEU A 74 5.16 -19.61 -7.19
C LEU A 74 4.45 -18.49 -7.95
N MET A 75 4.32 -17.32 -7.32
CA MET A 75 3.86 -16.09 -7.95
C MET A 75 4.82 -14.96 -7.61
N LEU A 76 5.27 -14.24 -8.64
CA LEU A 76 6.15 -13.08 -8.53
C LEU A 76 5.46 -11.87 -9.13
N HIS A 77 5.33 -10.82 -8.36
CA HIS A 77 4.80 -9.55 -8.83
C HIS A 77 5.47 -8.36 -8.14
N GLY A 78 5.25 -7.17 -8.66
CA GLY A 78 5.85 -5.97 -8.12
C GLY A 78 5.68 -4.79 -9.05
N THR A 79 6.06 -3.63 -8.60
CA THR A 79 6.03 -2.39 -9.37
C THR A 79 7.22 -1.53 -9.00
N VAL A 80 7.81 -0.92 -10.02
CA VAL A 80 8.85 0.10 -9.85
C VAL A 80 8.35 1.38 -10.50
N PHE A 81 8.34 2.47 -9.74
CA PHE A 81 8.22 3.83 -10.25
C PHE A 81 9.55 4.54 -10.10
N VAL A 82 10.03 5.18 -11.13
CA VAL A 82 11.11 6.16 -11.08
C VAL A 82 10.48 7.50 -11.38
N GLN A 83 10.61 8.45 -10.45
CA GLN A 83 9.81 9.67 -10.46
C GLN A 83 10.61 10.91 -10.09
N TYR A 84 10.21 12.04 -10.67
CA TYR A 84 10.47 13.36 -10.17
C TYR A 84 9.16 13.95 -9.68
N LEU A 85 9.17 14.40 -8.43
CA LEU A 85 8.05 15.06 -7.77
C LEU A 85 8.45 16.47 -7.40
N GLU A 86 7.53 17.40 -7.56
CA GLU A 86 7.61 18.75 -7.03
C GLU A 86 6.27 19.14 -6.43
N GLU A 87 6.29 19.53 -5.17
CA GLU A 87 5.16 20.09 -4.45
C GLU A 87 5.56 21.50 -4.00
N TRP A 88 4.68 22.45 -4.23
CA TRP A 88 4.91 23.85 -3.95
C TRP A 88 3.72 24.48 -3.25
N ALA A 89 4.00 25.20 -2.17
CA ALA A 89 3.02 26.05 -1.49
C ALA A 89 3.59 27.46 -1.36
N PRO A 90 2.77 28.54 -1.48
CA PRO A 90 3.24 29.91 -1.54
C PRO A 90 4.11 30.39 -0.37
N ILE A 91 3.95 29.79 0.81
CA ILE A 91 4.73 30.16 2.02
C ILE A 91 5.70 29.03 2.38
N HIS A 92 6.70 28.81 1.53
CA HIS A 92 7.89 27.96 1.74
C HIS A 92 7.63 26.52 2.24
N ARG A 93 6.40 26.00 2.11
CA ARG A 93 6.09 24.59 2.28
C ARG A 93 6.12 23.91 0.93
N GLY A 94 6.62 22.71 0.94
CA GLY A 94 6.84 21.94 -0.26
C GLY A 94 8.31 21.77 -0.58
N SER A 95 8.61 20.88 -1.48
CA SER A 95 9.95 20.53 -1.93
C SER A 95 9.89 19.75 -3.24
N HIS A 96 11.06 19.42 -3.78
CA HIS A 96 11.16 18.56 -4.95
C HIS A 96 12.10 17.39 -4.67
N GLN A 97 11.89 16.28 -5.38
CA GLN A 97 12.71 15.10 -5.22
C GLN A 97 12.68 14.22 -6.44
N PHE A 98 13.84 13.62 -6.74
CA PHE A 98 13.97 12.49 -7.64
C PHE A 98 14.20 11.22 -6.81
N GLY A 99 13.45 10.13 -7.11
CA GLY A 99 13.56 8.89 -6.38
C GLY A 99 12.81 7.75 -7.05
N SER A 100 12.76 6.61 -6.38
CA SER A 100 11.99 5.45 -6.84
C SER A 100 11.14 4.89 -5.71
N VAL A 101 9.83 4.85 -5.96
CA VAL A 101 8.87 4.09 -5.16
C VAL A 101 8.76 2.71 -5.76
N ASN A 102 8.90 1.66 -4.95
CA ASN A 102 8.94 0.31 -5.48
C ASN A 102 8.60 -0.74 -4.43
N TRP A 103 8.10 -1.88 -4.92
CA TRP A 103 7.93 -3.07 -4.10
C TRP A 103 7.99 -4.33 -4.97
N PHE A 104 8.44 -5.42 -4.39
CA PHE A 104 8.57 -6.73 -5.03
C PHE A 104 8.05 -7.80 -4.08
N MET A 105 7.17 -8.66 -4.57
CA MET A 105 6.55 -9.71 -3.78
C MET A 105 6.74 -11.07 -4.43
N ALA A 106 7.16 -12.03 -3.61
CA ALA A 106 7.22 -13.45 -3.94
C ALA A 106 6.25 -14.22 -3.04
N MET A 107 5.44 -15.06 -3.65
CA MET A 107 4.53 -15.95 -2.94
C MET A 107 4.78 -17.40 -3.38
N ALA A 108 4.71 -18.32 -2.42
CA ALA A 108 4.80 -19.75 -2.66
C ALA A 108 3.61 -20.44 -1.99
N ARG A 109 2.86 -21.26 -2.71
CA ARG A 109 1.69 -21.97 -2.19
C ARG A 109 1.66 -23.41 -2.64
N ARG A 110 1.10 -24.25 -1.79
CA ARG A 110 0.88 -25.67 -2.11
C ARG A 110 -0.36 -26.22 -1.38
N ARG A 111 -0.89 -27.31 -1.90
CA ARG A 111 -1.85 -28.11 -1.14
C ARG A 111 -1.13 -28.91 -0.07
N LEU A 112 -1.63 -28.87 1.15
CA LEU A 112 -1.04 -29.55 2.31
C LEU A 112 -2.16 -29.98 3.27
N ALA A 113 -2.17 -31.27 3.66
CA ALA A 113 -3.07 -31.82 4.68
C ALA A 113 -4.55 -31.44 4.48
N GLY A 114 -5.03 -31.49 3.23
CA GLY A 114 -6.42 -31.14 2.89
C GLY A 114 -6.71 -29.66 2.75
N GLY A 115 -5.77 -28.80 3.09
CA GLY A 115 -5.84 -27.34 2.97
C GLY A 115 -4.84 -26.77 1.96
N ARG A 116 -4.62 -25.47 2.06
CA ARG A 116 -3.64 -24.68 1.29
C ARG A 116 -2.66 -24.00 2.27
N ALA A 117 -1.38 -24.36 2.18
CA ALA A 117 -0.31 -23.69 2.89
C ALA A 117 0.40 -22.71 1.96
N GLY A 118 0.83 -21.58 2.51
CA GLY A 118 1.55 -20.55 1.78
C GLY A 118 2.58 -19.82 2.63
N ALA A 119 3.52 -19.20 1.92
CA ALA A 119 4.46 -18.23 2.46
C ALA A 119 4.56 -17.08 1.48
N ARG A 120 4.82 -15.88 1.99
CA ARG A 120 4.99 -14.68 1.18
C ARG A 120 6.06 -13.77 1.76
N ALA A 121 6.78 -13.11 0.86
CA ALA A 121 7.76 -12.11 1.20
C ALA A 121 7.58 -10.92 0.26
N MET A 122 7.42 -9.73 0.81
CA MET A 122 7.38 -8.47 0.07
C MET A 122 8.46 -7.54 0.61
N ILE A 123 9.25 -6.99 -0.30
CA ILE A 123 10.33 -6.06 0.02
C ILE A 123 10.17 -4.77 -0.75
N SER A 124 10.68 -3.68 -0.18
CA SER A 124 10.87 -2.39 -0.85
C SER A 124 12.33 -1.95 -0.81
N LEU A 125 12.80 -1.36 -1.88
CA LEU A 125 14.12 -0.72 -1.93
C LEU A 125 14.05 0.79 -1.68
N GLU A 126 12.90 1.31 -1.25
CA GLU A 126 12.71 2.73 -0.94
C GLU A 126 13.70 3.28 0.09
N PRO A 127 14.13 2.51 1.13
CA PRO A 127 15.19 2.98 2.02
C PRO A 127 16.49 3.36 1.31
N LEU A 128 16.72 2.82 0.12
CA LEU A 128 17.92 3.09 -0.71
C LEU A 128 17.63 4.09 -1.83
N THR A 129 16.38 4.25 -2.25
CA THR A 129 15.99 4.98 -3.47
C THR A 129 15.16 6.24 -3.21
N ILE A 130 14.66 6.43 -1.99
CA ILE A 130 13.99 7.65 -1.53
C ILE A 130 14.93 8.35 -0.54
N PRO A 131 15.50 9.52 -0.87
CA PRO A 131 16.42 10.22 0.01
C PRO A 131 15.70 10.96 1.16
N GLY A 132 16.39 11.12 2.28
CA GLY A 132 15.90 11.85 3.45
C GLY A 132 14.68 11.21 4.10
N CYS A 133 13.81 12.03 4.63
CA CYS A 133 12.63 11.62 5.36
C CYS A 133 11.45 11.17 4.48
N GLY A 134 11.64 10.95 3.19
CA GLY A 134 10.55 10.58 2.28
C GLY A 134 10.41 11.54 1.11
N TYR A 135 9.40 11.35 0.29
CA TYR A 135 9.14 12.19 -0.88
C TYR A 135 8.11 13.29 -0.58
N PRO A 136 8.14 14.42 -1.33
CA PRO A 136 7.17 15.51 -1.16
C PRO A 136 5.73 15.04 -1.37
N ASP A 137 4.86 15.37 -0.43
CA ASP A 137 3.43 15.14 -0.51
C ASP A 137 2.71 16.12 0.43
N LEU A 138 2.35 17.30 -0.08
CA LEU A 138 1.70 18.33 0.72
C LEU A 138 0.47 17.79 1.43
N LEU A 139 0.35 18.14 2.72
CA LEU A 139 -0.69 17.71 3.63
C LEU A 139 -0.58 16.25 4.09
N ALA A 140 0.38 15.46 3.61
CA ALA A 140 0.68 14.15 4.20
C ALA A 140 1.23 14.35 5.62
N THR A 141 0.93 13.39 6.47
CA THR A 141 1.41 13.30 7.85
C THR A 141 1.83 11.87 8.10
N GLY A 142 2.78 11.64 8.96
CA GLY A 142 3.27 10.29 9.18
C GLY A 142 4.26 10.19 10.31
N GLU A 143 4.95 9.09 10.30
CA GLU A 143 5.94 8.63 11.25
C GLU A 143 7.01 9.66 11.58
N LEU A 144 7.79 9.39 12.61
CA LEU A 144 8.92 10.26 12.97
C LEU A 144 10.01 10.22 11.90
N CYS A 145 10.67 11.35 11.72
CA CYS A 145 11.94 11.45 10.99
C CYS A 145 12.83 12.54 11.60
N GLU A 146 14.09 12.20 11.83
CA GLU A 146 15.06 13.06 12.51
C GLU A 146 14.56 13.54 13.89
N GLY A 147 13.72 12.72 14.52
CA GLY A 147 13.20 12.94 15.87
C GLY A 147 11.93 13.78 15.95
N ASP A 148 11.32 14.15 14.84
CA ASP A 148 10.11 14.97 14.79
C ASP A 148 9.03 14.33 13.88
N GLY A 149 7.75 14.64 14.11
CA GLY A 149 6.66 14.12 13.29
C GLY A 149 6.74 14.60 11.84
N LEU A 150 6.61 13.67 10.89
CA LEU A 150 6.71 13.99 9.48
C LEU A 150 5.44 14.70 8.99
N HIS A 151 5.63 15.80 8.28
CA HIS A 151 4.56 16.57 7.64
C HIS A 151 4.96 17.00 6.23
N ASP A 152 3.97 17.13 5.34
CA ASP A 152 4.14 17.50 3.93
C ASP A 152 5.10 16.58 3.15
N ARG A 153 5.27 15.36 3.65
CA ARG A 153 6.08 14.31 3.03
C ARG A 153 5.49 12.93 3.35
N GLN A 154 5.68 11.99 2.44
CA GLN A 154 5.41 10.58 2.67
C GLN A 154 6.71 9.86 2.96
N HIS A 155 6.78 9.16 4.10
CA HIS A 155 7.93 8.34 4.47
C HIS A 155 8.15 7.17 3.49
N PRO A 156 9.39 6.66 3.33
CA PRO A 156 9.65 5.47 2.55
C PRO A 156 9.13 4.22 3.26
N HIS A 157 8.71 3.23 2.52
CA HIS A 157 8.41 1.91 3.08
C HIS A 157 9.67 1.26 3.67
N ASP A 158 9.46 0.37 4.63
CA ASP A 158 10.53 -0.48 5.17
C ASP A 158 11.02 -1.50 4.14
N LEU A 159 12.27 -1.96 4.30
CA LEU A 159 12.84 -3.01 3.44
C LEU A 159 11.96 -4.26 3.43
N PHE A 160 11.45 -4.67 4.60
CA PHE A 160 10.56 -5.82 4.73
C PHE A 160 9.12 -5.34 4.94
N MET A 161 8.35 -5.29 3.87
CA MET A 161 6.93 -4.91 3.93
C MET A 161 6.05 -6.08 4.39
N GLU A 162 6.38 -7.32 3.99
CA GLU A 162 5.70 -8.52 4.44
C GLU A 162 6.66 -9.71 4.47
N VAL A 163 6.68 -10.45 5.56
CA VAL A 163 7.29 -11.77 5.68
C VAL A 163 6.34 -12.60 6.52
N ALA A 164 5.53 -13.43 5.88
CA ALA A 164 4.42 -14.13 6.53
C ALA A 164 4.20 -15.53 5.98
N ALA A 165 3.56 -16.36 6.80
CA ALA A 165 3.03 -17.66 6.40
C ALA A 165 1.52 -17.69 6.60
N GLU A 166 0.86 -18.55 5.85
CA GLU A 166 -0.59 -18.73 5.90
C GLU A 166 -0.98 -20.20 5.76
N TYR A 167 -2.09 -20.54 6.36
CA TYR A 167 -2.74 -21.82 6.14
C TYR A 167 -4.25 -21.65 6.15
N GLU A 168 -4.92 -22.27 5.21
CA GLU A 168 -6.37 -22.32 5.17
C GLU A 168 -6.86 -23.76 4.96
N HIS A 169 -7.99 -24.09 5.57
CA HIS A 169 -8.55 -25.43 5.48
C HIS A 169 -10.08 -25.41 5.47
N PRO A 170 -10.74 -26.16 4.58
CA PRO A 170 -12.20 -26.31 4.59
C PRO A 170 -12.72 -26.87 5.92
N LEU A 171 -13.82 -26.32 6.42
CA LEU A 171 -14.56 -26.84 7.56
C LEU A 171 -15.58 -27.87 7.12
N GLY A 172 -15.23 -29.15 7.24
CA GLY A 172 -16.10 -30.26 6.88
C GLY A 172 -16.34 -30.42 5.37
N THR A 173 -17.16 -31.40 5.03
CA THR A 173 -17.57 -31.67 3.65
C THR A 173 -18.95 -31.05 3.43
N GLY A 174 -19.05 -30.01 2.57
CA GLY A 174 -20.34 -29.53 2.07
C GLY A 174 -20.83 -28.15 2.51
N HIS A 175 -20.18 -27.47 3.45
CA HIS A 175 -20.67 -26.17 3.94
C HIS A 175 -20.01 -24.95 3.25
N GLY A 176 -19.01 -25.15 2.40
CA GLY A 176 -18.31 -24.05 1.71
C GLY A 176 -17.61 -23.06 2.66
N LEU A 177 -17.43 -23.45 3.94
CA LEU A 177 -16.71 -22.67 4.92
C LEU A 177 -15.24 -23.08 4.97
N THR A 178 -14.38 -22.11 5.14
CA THR A 178 -12.93 -22.29 5.30
C THR A 178 -12.45 -21.48 6.51
N TRP A 179 -11.67 -22.07 7.39
CA TRP A 179 -10.91 -21.31 8.36
C TRP A 179 -9.52 -21.00 7.82
N HIS A 180 -8.92 -19.91 8.26
CA HIS A 180 -7.56 -19.56 7.89
C HIS A 180 -6.83 -18.95 9.09
N VAL A 181 -5.50 -19.10 9.03
CA VAL A 181 -4.55 -18.37 9.88
C VAL A 181 -3.48 -17.76 8.98
N TYR A 182 -3.01 -16.60 9.37
CA TYR A 182 -1.96 -15.84 8.70
C TYR A 182 -1.12 -15.17 9.80
N GLY A 183 0.17 -15.02 9.57
CA GLY A 183 1.00 -14.24 10.47
C GLY A 183 2.47 -14.33 10.14
N GLY A 184 3.23 -13.41 10.72
CA GLY A 184 4.66 -13.30 10.51
C GLY A 184 5.30 -12.14 11.24
N PRO A 185 6.64 -12.01 11.11
CA PRO A 185 7.38 -10.91 11.72
C PRO A 185 7.10 -9.55 11.04
N ALA A 186 6.64 -9.52 9.79
CA ALA A 186 6.11 -8.34 9.12
C ALA A 186 4.85 -8.73 8.36
N GLY A 187 3.80 -7.92 8.42
CA GLY A 187 2.55 -8.22 7.73
C GLY A 187 1.47 -7.17 7.92
N GLU A 188 0.27 -7.47 7.42
CA GLU A 188 -0.90 -6.59 7.48
C GLU A 188 -1.98 -7.22 8.38
N PRO A 189 -2.39 -6.56 9.49
CA PRO A 189 -3.52 -7.00 10.29
C PRO A 189 -4.85 -6.79 9.58
N ALA A 190 -5.90 -7.44 10.04
CA ALA A 190 -7.25 -7.29 9.52
C ALA A 190 -7.86 -5.93 9.91
N LEU A 191 -7.30 -4.85 9.35
CA LEU A 191 -7.69 -3.46 9.62
C LEU A 191 -7.51 -2.62 8.35
N GLY A 192 -8.57 -1.94 7.93
CA GLY A 192 -8.54 -1.09 6.75
C GLY A 192 -8.90 -1.79 5.43
N PRO A 193 -9.00 -1.01 4.34
CA PRO A 193 -9.05 -1.53 2.98
C PRO A 193 -7.71 -2.17 2.60
N PRO A 194 -7.62 -2.90 1.47
CA PRO A 194 -6.35 -3.31 0.90
C PRO A 194 -5.39 -2.12 0.79
N ALA A 195 -4.12 -2.33 1.11
CA ALA A 195 -3.09 -1.29 1.02
C ALA A 195 -3.08 -0.62 -0.35
N PHE A 196 -2.84 0.70 -0.41
CA PHE A 196 -2.96 1.48 -1.64
C PHE A 196 -2.13 0.93 -2.81
N PRO A 197 -0.92 0.35 -2.66
CA PRO A 197 -0.17 -0.22 -3.78
C PRO A 197 -0.86 -1.43 -4.43
N HIS A 198 -1.79 -2.07 -3.72
CA HIS A 198 -2.51 -3.25 -4.18
C HIS A 198 -3.94 -2.95 -4.66
N ARG A 199 -4.39 -1.69 -4.63
CA ARG A 199 -5.68 -1.29 -5.20
C ARG A 199 -5.54 -1.00 -6.69
N ALA A 200 -6.35 -1.63 -7.52
CA ALA A 200 -6.33 -1.41 -8.97
C ALA A 200 -6.61 0.05 -9.36
N SER A 201 -7.39 0.79 -8.55
CA SER A 201 -7.66 2.21 -8.72
C SER A 201 -6.43 3.11 -8.51
N ALA A 202 -5.49 2.72 -7.66
CA ALA A 202 -4.26 3.44 -7.35
C ALA A 202 -3.04 2.93 -8.14
N ALA A 203 -3.17 1.83 -8.85
CA ALA A 203 -2.04 1.09 -9.43
C ALA A 203 -1.14 1.90 -10.37
N TRP A 204 -1.59 3.03 -10.91
CA TRP A 204 -0.83 3.89 -11.81
C TRP A 204 -0.35 5.19 -11.17
N ASN A 205 -0.67 5.40 -9.89
CA ASN A 205 -0.32 6.58 -9.14
C ASN A 205 0.88 6.28 -8.22
N PRO A 206 2.04 6.93 -8.41
CA PRO A 206 3.20 6.71 -7.56
C PRO A 206 3.12 7.36 -6.18
N VAL A 207 2.12 8.24 -5.96
CA VAL A 207 1.99 9.03 -4.72
C VAL A 207 0.98 8.38 -3.79
N ALA A 208 1.34 8.23 -2.52
CA ALA A 208 0.45 7.73 -1.48
C ALA A 208 -0.74 8.66 -1.26
N PRO A 209 -1.87 8.17 -0.71
CA PRO A 209 -2.96 9.04 -0.32
C PRO A 209 -2.63 9.79 0.98
N ILE A 210 -3.01 11.07 1.10
CA ILE A 210 -2.88 11.82 2.35
C ILE A 210 -3.80 11.30 3.47
N SER A 211 -4.75 10.43 3.12
CA SER A 211 -5.66 9.69 4.02
C SER A 211 -5.08 8.37 4.55
N HIS A 212 -3.84 8.03 4.17
CA HIS A 212 -3.16 6.77 4.50
C HIS A 212 -3.27 6.42 5.99
N HIS A 213 -2.97 7.35 6.90
CA HIS A 213 -3.01 7.16 8.35
C HIS A 213 -4.41 6.93 8.94
N TRP A 214 -5.49 7.12 8.16
CA TRP A 214 -6.86 6.81 8.55
C TRP A 214 -7.39 5.52 7.95
N LEU A 215 -6.72 4.99 6.94
CA LEU A 215 -7.22 3.88 6.12
C LEU A 215 -6.36 2.63 6.22
N ASP A 216 -5.11 2.71 5.81
CA ASP A 216 -4.25 1.56 5.54
C ASP A 216 -2.80 1.68 6.02
N ALA A 217 -2.49 2.59 6.97
CA ALA A 217 -1.13 2.76 7.51
C ALA A 217 -0.58 1.50 8.23
N THR A 218 -1.45 0.63 8.72
CA THR A 218 -1.03 -0.63 9.36
C THR A 218 -0.66 -1.74 8.37
N HIS A 219 -0.53 -1.43 7.06
CA HIS A 219 -0.17 -2.46 6.06
C HIS A 219 1.26 -3.00 6.21
N ILE A 220 2.11 -2.33 6.98
CA ILE A 220 3.38 -2.85 7.48
C ILE A 220 3.33 -2.77 9.00
N SER A 221 3.07 -3.91 9.66
CA SER A 221 3.13 -4.04 11.11
C SER A 221 4.11 -5.14 11.46
N PHE A 222 5.01 -4.87 12.42
CA PHE A 222 6.03 -5.85 12.81
C PHE A 222 5.52 -6.77 13.93
N GLY A 223 5.13 -7.98 13.53
CA GLY A 223 4.46 -8.97 14.36
C GLY A 223 2.94 -8.91 14.18
N VAL A 224 2.40 -9.87 13.42
CA VAL A 224 0.95 -9.99 13.12
C VAL A 224 0.53 -11.44 13.22
N ILE A 225 -0.61 -11.69 13.85
CA ILE A 225 -1.33 -12.97 13.81
C ILE A 225 -2.78 -12.65 13.49
N THR A 226 -3.29 -13.25 12.43
CA THR A 226 -4.70 -13.14 11.99
C THR A 226 -5.32 -14.52 11.94
N ALA A 227 -6.56 -14.64 12.38
CA ALA A 227 -7.38 -15.83 12.17
C ALA A 227 -8.78 -15.43 11.71
N GLY A 228 -9.42 -16.30 10.95
CA GLY A 228 -10.76 -16.00 10.45
C GLY A 228 -11.46 -17.16 9.79
N LEU A 229 -12.68 -16.84 9.37
CA LEU A 229 -13.57 -17.72 8.63
C LEU A 229 -13.97 -17.05 7.31
N SER A 230 -14.08 -17.84 6.27
CA SER A 230 -14.56 -17.37 4.98
C SER A 230 -15.58 -18.35 4.36
N GLY A 231 -16.56 -17.78 3.67
CA GLY A 231 -17.38 -18.47 2.71
C GLY A 231 -17.04 -18.03 1.29
N ALA A 232 -17.82 -18.45 0.31
CA ALA A 232 -17.54 -18.14 -1.10
C ALA A 232 -17.42 -16.63 -1.40
N ARG A 233 -18.17 -15.78 -0.67
CA ARG A 233 -18.29 -14.35 -0.95
C ARG A 233 -18.13 -13.45 0.26
N TRP A 234 -17.71 -13.97 1.39
CA TRP A 234 -17.49 -13.21 2.61
C TRP A 234 -16.32 -13.77 3.40
N ARG A 235 -15.66 -12.90 4.18
CA ARG A 235 -14.59 -13.24 5.11
C ARG A 235 -14.77 -12.40 6.38
N ALA A 236 -14.65 -13.03 7.55
CA ALA A 236 -14.61 -12.37 8.84
C ALA A 236 -13.32 -12.77 9.56
N GLU A 237 -12.57 -11.79 10.04
CA GLU A 237 -11.22 -11.95 10.54
C GLU A 237 -11.00 -11.16 11.81
N ALA A 238 -10.08 -11.62 12.63
CA ALA A 238 -9.55 -10.87 13.75
C ALA A 238 -8.02 -11.00 13.79
N SER A 239 -7.36 -9.95 14.22
CA SER A 239 -5.90 -9.92 14.34
C SER A 239 -5.47 -9.45 15.73
N THR A 240 -4.32 -9.96 16.18
CA THR A 240 -3.49 -9.29 17.17
C THR A 240 -2.15 -8.95 16.54
N PHE A 241 -1.60 -7.79 16.87
CA PHE A 241 -0.41 -7.28 16.21
C PHE A 241 0.31 -6.25 17.08
N ASN A 242 1.56 -5.94 16.73
CA ASN A 242 2.27 -4.80 17.26
C ASN A 242 1.77 -3.52 16.58
N GLY A 243 1.16 -2.63 17.34
CA GLY A 243 0.54 -1.41 16.83
C GLY A 243 1.47 -0.22 16.65
N ARG A 244 2.71 -0.32 17.13
CA ARG A 244 3.67 0.77 17.03
C ARG A 244 4.07 1.03 15.59
N GLU A 245 4.12 2.28 15.20
CA GLU A 245 4.76 2.67 13.96
C GLU A 245 6.22 2.21 13.94
N PRO A 246 6.72 1.75 12.77
CA PRO A 246 8.13 1.43 12.58
C PRO A 246 9.04 2.60 12.98
N ASP A 247 10.27 2.28 13.38
CA ASP A 247 11.26 3.31 13.68
C ASP A 247 11.89 3.86 12.38
N GLU A 248 12.82 4.80 12.53
CA GLU A 248 13.51 5.42 11.39
C GLU A 248 14.51 4.48 10.70
N SER A 249 14.80 3.31 11.30
CA SER A 249 15.73 2.31 10.77
C SER A 249 15.04 1.33 9.83
N ARG A 250 14.77 1.72 8.63
CA ARG A 250 13.97 1.00 7.63
C ARG A 250 14.51 -0.37 7.18
N GLY A 251 15.54 -0.91 7.81
CA GLY A 251 16.21 -2.13 7.38
C GLY A 251 15.94 -3.38 8.22
N GLY A 252 15.24 -3.24 9.35
CA GLY A 252 15.05 -4.28 10.35
C GLY A 252 13.62 -4.78 10.47
N PHE A 253 13.37 -5.47 11.60
CA PHE A 253 12.04 -5.81 12.09
C PHE A 253 11.86 -5.17 13.47
N ASP A 254 10.97 -4.22 13.59
CA ASP A 254 10.66 -3.51 14.82
C ASP A 254 9.68 -4.30 15.68
N LEU A 255 10.07 -5.53 16.03
CA LEU A 255 9.23 -6.43 16.80
C LEU A 255 8.90 -5.84 18.17
N GLY A 256 7.64 -5.96 18.56
CA GLY A 256 7.12 -5.50 19.83
C GLY A 256 6.02 -6.41 20.37
N PRO A 257 5.38 -6.03 21.49
CA PRO A 257 4.23 -6.75 22.01
C PRO A 257 3.10 -6.81 20.97
N LEU A 258 2.39 -7.95 20.92
CA LEU A 258 1.15 -8.07 20.15
C LEU A 258 -0.02 -7.58 21.00
N ASP A 259 -0.03 -6.29 21.32
CA ASP A 259 -0.96 -5.64 22.25
C ASP A 259 -2.16 -4.97 21.56
N SER A 260 -2.10 -4.82 20.26
CA SER A 260 -3.15 -4.24 19.44
C SER A 260 -4.08 -5.33 18.88
N VAL A 261 -5.33 -4.96 18.67
CA VAL A 261 -6.35 -5.88 18.17
C VAL A 261 -7.20 -5.22 17.09
N SER A 262 -7.63 -6.02 16.12
CA SER A 262 -8.54 -5.55 15.07
C SER A 262 -9.47 -6.66 14.58
N GLY A 263 -10.51 -6.25 13.84
CA GLY A 263 -11.38 -7.14 13.11
C GLY A 263 -11.88 -6.51 11.83
N ARG A 264 -12.04 -7.36 10.80
CA ARG A 264 -12.53 -6.95 9.48
C ARG A 264 -13.56 -7.94 8.97
N VAL A 265 -14.61 -7.42 8.37
CA VAL A 265 -15.57 -8.19 7.57
C VAL A 265 -15.50 -7.68 6.14
N THR A 266 -15.26 -8.58 5.20
CA THR A 266 -15.24 -8.30 3.77
C THR A 266 -16.32 -9.10 3.06
N VAL A 267 -17.02 -8.50 2.11
CA VAL A 267 -18.00 -9.16 1.24
C VAL A 267 -17.74 -8.83 -0.23
N ARG A 268 -17.94 -9.81 -1.10
CA ARG A 268 -17.85 -9.70 -2.56
C ARG A 268 -19.19 -10.09 -3.19
N PRO A 269 -20.18 -9.18 -3.21
CA PRO A 269 -21.53 -9.50 -3.68
C PRO A 269 -21.59 -9.81 -5.18
N ARG A 270 -20.61 -9.28 -5.93
CA ARG A 270 -20.44 -9.52 -7.38
C ARG A 270 -18.96 -9.66 -7.71
N ALA A 271 -18.63 -10.28 -8.83
CA ALA A 271 -17.24 -10.42 -9.29
C ALA A 271 -16.52 -9.07 -9.48
N SER A 272 -17.27 -8.01 -9.81
CA SER A 272 -16.73 -6.66 -10.01
C SER A 272 -16.72 -5.77 -8.75
N PHE A 273 -17.18 -6.27 -7.58
CA PHE A 273 -17.36 -5.41 -6.41
C PHE A 273 -17.02 -6.10 -5.10
N ALA A 274 -16.21 -5.45 -4.28
CA ALA A 274 -15.87 -5.86 -2.92
C ALA A 274 -16.12 -4.69 -1.95
N MET A 275 -16.55 -5.01 -0.74
CA MET A 275 -16.77 -4.05 0.37
C MET A 275 -16.15 -4.59 1.64
N GLN A 276 -15.64 -3.71 2.49
CA GLN A 276 -15.20 -4.06 3.83
C GLN A 276 -15.64 -3.04 4.87
N VAL A 277 -15.78 -3.50 6.10
CA VAL A 277 -15.78 -2.69 7.32
C VAL A 277 -14.79 -3.30 8.30
N SER A 278 -14.07 -2.44 9.01
CA SER A 278 -13.13 -2.89 10.04
C SER A 278 -13.06 -1.91 11.20
N ALA A 279 -12.63 -2.44 12.34
CA ALA A 279 -12.33 -1.63 13.52
C ALA A 279 -11.12 -2.24 14.25
N GLY A 280 -10.33 -1.39 14.89
CA GLY A 280 -9.19 -1.82 15.68
C GLY A 280 -8.81 -0.83 16.76
N ARG A 281 -8.23 -1.37 17.84
CA ARG A 281 -7.53 -0.63 18.87
C ARG A 281 -6.05 -0.86 18.67
N ILE A 282 -5.33 0.22 18.43
CA ILE A 282 -3.90 0.25 18.13
C ILE A 282 -3.23 0.88 19.34
N GLU A 283 -2.52 0.07 20.12
CA GLU A 283 -1.84 0.49 21.35
C GLU A 283 -0.49 1.13 20.99
N SER A 284 -0.17 2.24 21.65
CA SER A 284 1.11 2.97 21.44
C SER A 284 1.38 3.30 19.97
N ALA A 285 0.33 3.57 19.21
CA ALA A 285 0.35 3.68 17.75
C ALA A 285 1.31 4.77 17.28
N GLU A 286 1.15 5.98 17.78
CA GLU A 286 1.77 7.17 17.24
C GLU A 286 2.52 7.97 18.32
N GLN A 287 3.40 8.86 17.88
CA GLN A 287 4.26 9.69 18.70
C GLN A 287 4.55 10.99 17.95
N ASP A 288 4.46 12.13 18.63
CA ASP A 288 4.66 13.44 17.99
C ASP A 288 6.15 13.81 17.80
N PHE A 289 7.02 13.30 18.69
CA PHE A 289 8.47 13.56 18.66
C PHE A 289 9.23 12.43 19.35
N ALA A 290 10.50 12.27 19.02
CA ALA A 290 11.35 11.25 19.61
C ALA A 290 11.40 11.36 21.15
N ASN A 291 11.25 10.22 21.82
CA ASN A 291 11.15 10.12 23.28
C ASN A 291 9.91 10.81 23.90
N GLY A 292 8.97 11.27 23.08
CA GLY A 292 7.67 11.74 23.55
C GLY A 292 6.76 10.59 24.00
N PRO A 293 5.62 10.91 24.63
CA PRO A 293 4.64 9.91 24.97
C PRO A 293 4.01 9.31 23.70
N ARG A 294 3.92 7.98 23.67
CA ARG A 294 3.10 7.29 22.66
C ARG A 294 1.63 7.33 23.05
N TYR A 295 0.75 7.32 22.07
CA TYR A 295 -0.68 7.31 22.31
C TYR A 295 -1.39 6.28 21.44
N ASP A 296 -2.55 5.87 21.94
CA ASP A 296 -3.35 4.84 21.33
C ASP A 296 -4.35 5.43 20.34
N VAL A 297 -4.61 4.68 19.28
CA VAL A 297 -5.59 5.03 18.26
C VAL A 297 -6.69 3.96 18.19
N THR A 298 -7.95 4.39 18.23
CA THR A 298 -9.07 3.53 17.81
C THR A 298 -9.45 3.93 16.40
N ARG A 299 -9.31 2.98 15.46
CA ARG A 299 -9.60 3.19 14.04
C ARG A 299 -10.84 2.42 13.62
N VAL A 300 -11.68 3.06 12.82
CA VAL A 300 -12.81 2.43 12.13
C VAL A 300 -12.74 2.78 10.67
N THR A 301 -12.91 1.80 9.78
CA THR A 301 -12.90 2.04 8.32
C THR A 301 -14.07 1.37 7.62
N ALA A 302 -14.45 1.92 6.49
CA ALA A 302 -15.34 1.30 5.52
C ALA A 302 -14.87 1.62 4.11
N SER A 303 -14.95 0.66 3.20
CA SER A 303 -14.61 0.90 1.78
C SER A 303 -15.42 0.04 0.83
N GLY A 304 -15.55 0.54 -0.41
CA GLY A 304 -16.08 -0.16 -1.56
C GLY A 304 -15.11 -0.06 -2.72
N ILE A 305 -14.80 -1.19 -3.34
CA ILE A 305 -13.88 -1.31 -4.48
C ILE A 305 -14.65 -1.88 -5.65
N TYR A 306 -14.58 -1.21 -6.78
CA TYR A 306 -15.12 -1.66 -8.06
C TYR A 306 -13.98 -1.93 -9.03
N THR A 307 -14.03 -3.05 -9.73
CA THR A 307 -13.14 -3.35 -10.85
C THR A 307 -13.95 -3.91 -12.01
N GLY A 308 -13.95 -3.18 -13.11
CA GLY A 308 -14.54 -3.60 -14.36
C GLY A 308 -13.51 -3.61 -15.48
N ARG A 309 -13.99 -3.79 -16.72
CA ARG A 309 -13.12 -3.95 -17.90
C ARG A 309 -12.19 -2.73 -18.15
N ALA A 310 -12.69 -1.51 -17.94
CA ALA A 310 -11.98 -0.28 -18.22
C ALA A 310 -11.81 0.63 -17.00
N LEU A 311 -12.63 0.45 -15.97
CA LEU A 311 -12.68 1.29 -14.78
C LEU A 311 -12.34 0.47 -13.55
N ALA A 312 -11.39 0.95 -12.76
CA ALA A 312 -11.20 0.56 -11.37
C ALA A 312 -11.44 1.79 -10.48
N ALA A 313 -12.20 1.64 -9.40
CA ALA A 313 -12.53 2.73 -8.50
C ALA A 313 -12.58 2.25 -7.05
N THR A 314 -12.19 3.11 -6.13
CA THR A 314 -12.28 2.90 -4.67
C THR A 314 -12.93 4.12 -4.03
N LEU A 315 -13.90 3.86 -3.16
CA LEU A 315 -14.39 4.82 -2.17
C LEU A 315 -14.04 4.29 -0.80
N ALA A 316 -13.42 5.11 0.04
CA ALA A 316 -13.07 4.71 1.39
C ALA A 316 -13.33 5.85 2.38
N TRP A 317 -13.66 5.47 3.59
CA TRP A 317 -13.79 6.35 4.73
C TRP A 317 -13.10 5.72 5.93
N GLY A 318 -12.41 6.55 6.71
CA GLY A 318 -11.78 6.15 7.96
C GLY A 318 -12.02 7.20 9.06
N ALA A 319 -12.01 6.73 10.29
CA ALA A 319 -12.07 7.58 11.47
C ALA A 319 -11.06 7.08 12.50
N ASN A 320 -10.26 8.00 13.03
CA ASN A 320 -9.38 7.80 14.16
C ASN A 320 -9.94 8.51 15.40
N SER A 321 -9.88 7.86 16.55
CA SER A 321 -10.14 8.47 17.85
C SER A 321 -8.88 8.33 18.70
N GLU A 322 -8.29 9.46 19.05
CA GLU A 322 -7.02 9.58 19.78
C GLU A 322 -7.05 10.79 20.68
N ARG A 323 -6.43 10.75 21.87
CA ARG A 323 -6.32 11.89 22.80
C ARG A 323 -7.64 12.66 23.03
N GLY A 324 -8.76 11.95 23.00
CA GLY A 324 -10.10 12.56 23.15
C GLY A 324 -10.62 13.32 21.93
N GLN A 325 -9.88 13.33 20.82
CA GLN A 325 -10.28 13.90 19.53
C GLN A 325 -10.76 12.80 18.59
N ARG A 326 -11.63 13.17 17.65
CA ARG A 326 -12.06 12.31 16.55
C ARG A 326 -11.79 13.02 15.24
N THR A 327 -11.08 12.35 14.36
CA THR A 327 -10.71 12.81 13.03
C THR A 327 -11.23 11.85 11.97
N HIS A 328 -11.45 12.34 10.75
CA HIS A 328 -12.03 11.57 9.66
C HIS A 328 -11.25 11.79 8.38
N ALA A 329 -11.22 10.76 7.54
CA ALA A 329 -10.71 10.85 6.18
C ALA A 329 -11.68 10.22 5.20
N GLY A 330 -11.87 10.88 4.07
CA GLY A 330 -12.58 10.36 2.92
C GLY A 330 -11.69 10.33 1.69
N LEU A 331 -11.77 9.25 0.92
CA LEU A 331 -11.00 9.03 -0.30
C LEU A 331 -11.93 8.54 -1.41
N ALA A 332 -11.78 9.15 -2.58
CA ALA A 332 -12.30 8.65 -3.84
C ALA A 332 -11.15 8.59 -4.85
N GLU A 333 -10.85 7.41 -5.37
CA GLU A 333 -9.82 7.23 -6.39
C GLU A 333 -10.32 6.35 -7.53
N ALA A 334 -9.84 6.61 -8.74
CA ALA A 334 -10.20 5.83 -9.92
C ALA A 334 -9.07 5.81 -10.94
N SER A 335 -9.03 4.74 -11.73
CA SER A 335 -8.25 4.66 -12.97
C SER A 335 -9.12 4.15 -14.10
N VAL A 336 -8.98 4.76 -15.29
CA VAL A 336 -9.70 4.41 -16.50
C VAL A 336 -8.69 4.04 -17.58
N THR A 337 -8.78 2.81 -18.07
CA THR A 337 -7.98 2.34 -19.21
C THR A 337 -8.72 2.59 -20.51
N ILE A 338 -8.10 3.33 -21.42
CA ILE A 338 -8.65 3.68 -22.72
C ILE A 338 -7.86 2.95 -23.81
N GLY A 339 -8.51 2.02 -24.49
CA GLY A 339 -7.84 1.13 -25.42
C GLY A 339 -6.85 0.20 -24.71
N ARG A 340 -5.62 0.10 -25.22
CA ARG A 340 -4.57 -0.78 -24.69
C ARG A 340 -3.34 -0.02 -24.16
N ALA A 341 -3.27 1.29 -24.41
CA ALA A 341 -2.06 2.07 -24.20
C ALA A 341 -2.26 3.33 -23.35
N HIS A 342 -3.48 3.65 -22.95
CA HIS A 342 -3.74 4.91 -22.25
C HIS A 342 -4.45 4.64 -20.93
N VAL A 343 -3.98 5.25 -19.86
CA VAL A 343 -4.63 5.23 -18.56
C VAL A 343 -4.75 6.67 -18.06
N VAL A 344 -5.95 7.03 -17.63
CA VAL A 344 -6.21 8.26 -16.89
C VAL A 344 -6.54 7.86 -15.46
N PHE A 345 -5.95 8.52 -14.48
CA PHE A 345 -6.24 8.26 -13.07
C PHE A 345 -6.49 9.55 -12.31
N GLY A 346 -7.16 9.45 -11.18
CA GLY A 346 -7.40 10.58 -10.29
C GLY A 346 -7.73 10.14 -8.88
N ARG A 347 -7.52 11.08 -7.95
CA ARG A 347 -7.82 10.92 -6.53
C ARG A 347 -8.35 12.23 -5.97
N ALA A 348 -9.38 12.14 -5.14
CA ALA A 348 -9.92 13.24 -4.35
C ALA A 348 -9.96 12.80 -2.89
N GLU A 349 -9.44 13.63 -1.99
CA GLU A 349 -9.34 13.34 -0.57
C GLU A 349 -9.81 14.54 0.26
N LEU A 350 -10.45 14.24 1.37
CA LEU A 350 -10.86 15.23 2.36
C LEU A 350 -10.61 14.65 3.75
N ASN A 351 -9.69 15.27 4.49
CA ASN A 351 -9.22 14.76 5.77
C ASN A 351 -9.33 15.82 6.84
N SER A 352 -9.81 15.43 8.02
CA SER A 352 -9.64 16.22 9.23
C SER A 352 -8.38 15.75 9.96
N LYS A 353 -7.44 16.66 10.19
CA LYS A 353 -6.14 16.38 10.80
C LYS A 353 -5.94 17.21 12.06
N PRO A 354 -5.34 16.65 13.12
CA PRO A 354 -4.92 17.45 14.26
C PRO A 354 -3.89 18.49 13.84
N SER A 355 -3.92 19.67 14.43
CA SER A 355 -2.99 20.76 14.10
C SER A 355 -1.52 20.39 14.32
N HIS A 356 -1.21 19.57 15.35
CA HIS A 356 0.13 19.11 15.60
C HIS A 356 0.67 18.24 14.47
N ALA A 357 -0.15 17.38 13.86
CA ALA A 357 0.26 16.55 12.74
C ALA A 357 0.65 17.33 11.47
N LEU A 358 0.17 18.57 11.34
CA LEU A 358 0.55 19.51 10.28
C LEU A 358 1.59 20.56 10.73
N HIS A 359 2.15 20.42 11.94
CA HIS A 359 3.06 21.40 12.55
C HIS A 359 2.49 22.83 12.54
N ILE A 360 1.21 22.96 12.91
CA ILE A 360 0.52 24.25 13.08
C ILE A 360 0.47 24.56 14.57
N HIS A 361 1.46 25.32 15.04
CA HIS A 361 1.65 25.62 16.47
C HIS A 361 0.75 26.75 16.97
N GLU A 362 0.25 27.61 16.07
CA GLU A 362 -0.60 28.75 16.40
C GLU A 362 -2.03 28.36 16.80
N GLN A 363 -2.41 27.11 16.57
CA GLN A 363 -3.75 26.59 16.84
C GLN A 363 -3.67 25.25 17.61
N PRO A 364 -3.08 25.21 18.81
CA PRO A 364 -2.90 23.95 19.54
C PRO A 364 -4.24 23.29 19.82
N GLY A 365 -4.34 21.99 19.53
CA GLY A 365 -5.54 21.19 19.73
C GLY A 365 -6.66 21.40 18.70
N ALA A 366 -6.45 22.20 17.66
CA ALA A 366 -7.42 22.34 16.58
C ALA A 366 -7.45 21.08 15.69
N VAL A 367 -8.61 20.79 15.12
CA VAL A 367 -8.80 19.82 14.05
C VAL A 367 -9.06 20.58 12.76
N LEU A 368 -8.20 20.39 11.79
CA LEU A 368 -8.13 21.14 10.53
C LEU A 368 -8.65 20.26 9.39
N THR A 369 -9.61 20.74 8.63
CA THR A 369 -10.10 20.03 7.44
C THR A 369 -9.31 20.48 6.23
N VAL A 370 -8.57 19.55 5.63
CA VAL A 370 -7.74 19.76 4.43
C VAL A 370 -8.17 18.81 3.32
N GLY A 371 -7.89 19.16 2.08
CA GLY A 371 -8.20 18.32 0.92
C GLY A 371 -7.05 18.26 -0.08
N LYS A 372 -7.02 17.19 -0.87
CA LYS A 372 -6.10 17.06 -2.01
C LYS A 372 -6.84 16.50 -3.21
N LEU A 373 -6.66 17.14 -4.35
CA LEU A 373 -7.12 16.65 -5.65
C LEU A 373 -5.90 16.29 -6.48
N GLN A 374 -5.95 15.16 -7.16
CA GLN A 374 -4.87 14.71 -8.05
C GLN A 374 -5.47 14.12 -9.32
N GLY A 375 -4.82 14.38 -10.45
CA GLY A 375 -5.14 13.76 -11.74
C GLY A 375 -3.90 13.49 -12.54
N GLY A 376 -3.88 12.40 -13.27
CA GLY A 376 -2.71 11.99 -14.05
C GLY A 376 -3.07 11.15 -15.26
N TYR A 377 -2.06 10.96 -16.10
CA TYR A 377 -2.12 10.19 -17.34
C TYR A 377 -0.87 9.32 -17.46
N VAL A 378 -1.04 8.12 -17.99
CA VAL A 378 0.06 7.19 -18.32
C VAL A 378 -0.12 6.66 -19.73
N HIS A 379 0.93 6.73 -20.52
CA HIS A 379 1.06 5.97 -21.76
C HIS A 379 1.76 4.65 -21.47
N VAL A 380 1.11 3.54 -21.81
CA VAL A 380 1.58 2.18 -21.52
C VAL A 380 2.08 1.51 -22.78
N ALA A 381 3.30 1.00 -22.72
CA ALA A 381 3.92 0.18 -23.76
C ALA A 381 4.16 -1.25 -23.21
N ARG A 382 3.90 -2.26 -24.04
CA ARG A 382 4.25 -3.65 -23.73
C ARG A 382 5.72 -3.88 -24.03
N LEU A 383 6.39 -4.53 -23.10
CA LEU A 383 7.77 -4.96 -23.22
C LEU A 383 7.81 -6.49 -23.45
N PRO A 384 8.97 -7.05 -23.88
CA PRO A 384 9.20 -8.50 -23.84
C PRO A 384 9.01 -9.10 -22.45
N ASN A 385 8.91 -10.43 -22.36
CA ASN A 385 8.82 -11.20 -21.12
C ASN A 385 7.61 -10.84 -20.24
N ALA A 386 6.45 -10.60 -20.87
CA ALA A 386 5.21 -10.25 -20.17
C ALA A 386 5.36 -9.06 -19.18
N LEU A 387 6.19 -8.09 -19.54
CA LEU A 387 6.33 -6.83 -18.83
C LEU A 387 5.58 -5.70 -19.55
N GLN A 388 5.29 -4.65 -18.81
CA GLN A 388 4.79 -3.38 -19.36
C GLN A 388 5.51 -2.20 -18.69
N MET A 389 5.69 -1.15 -19.48
CA MET A 389 6.27 0.12 -19.05
C MET A 389 5.24 1.22 -19.25
N GLY A 390 5.08 2.07 -18.24
CA GLY A 390 4.28 3.29 -18.33
C GLY A 390 5.17 4.52 -18.30
N LEU A 391 4.86 5.52 -19.12
CA LEU A 391 5.39 6.88 -19.00
C LEU A 391 4.23 7.79 -18.63
N GLY A 392 4.33 8.46 -17.49
CA GLY A 392 3.22 9.20 -16.93
C GLY A 392 3.57 10.55 -16.35
N ALA A 393 2.52 11.35 -16.17
CA ALA A 393 2.57 12.62 -15.46
C ALA A 393 1.28 12.81 -14.65
N ALA A 394 1.40 13.55 -13.55
CA ALA A 394 0.26 13.92 -12.71
C ALA A 394 0.42 15.35 -12.21
N VAL A 395 -0.71 15.95 -11.87
CA VAL A 395 -0.80 17.25 -11.18
C VAL A 395 -1.66 17.11 -9.94
N SER A 396 -1.37 17.89 -8.91
CA SER A 396 -2.13 17.91 -7.67
C SER A 396 -2.43 19.34 -7.21
N ALA A 397 -3.50 19.49 -6.42
CA ALA A 397 -3.86 20.70 -5.74
C ALA A 397 -4.18 20.37 -4.27
N ALA A 398 -3.41 20.95 -3.35
CA ALA A 398 -3.60 20.87 -1.92
C ALA A 398 -4.48 22.04 -1.45
N LEU A 399 -5.60 21.72 -0.83
CA LEU A 399 -6.62 22.66 -0.41
C LEU A 399 -6.56 22.82 1.11
N VAL A 400 -6.36 24.05 1.59
CA VAL A 400 -6.26 24.36 3.01
C VAL A 400 -7.35 25.33 3.45
N PRO A 401 -7.87 25.21 4.70
CA PRO A 401 -8.82 26.16 5.23
C PRO A 401 -8.17 27.53 5.47
N PRO A 402 -8.95 28.62 5.48
CA PRO A 402 -8.44 29.97 5.70
C PRO A 402 -7.61 30.11 6.98
N SER A 403 -7.92 29.32 8.01
CA SER A 403 -7.23 29.37 9.31
C SER A 403 -5.73 29.01 9.25
N ILE A 404 -5.28 28.26 8.24
CA ILE A 404 -3.87 27.86 8.05
C ILE A 404 -3.26 28.39 6.75
N GLN A 405 -3.94 29.26 6.04
CA GLN A 405 -3.34 29.97 4.91
C GLN A 405 -2.07 30.77 5.28
N PRO A 406 -1.91 31.32 6.49
CA PRO A 406 -0.62 31.88 6.90
C PRO A 406 0.55 30.91 6.83
N ASN A 407 0.31 29.59 6.94
CA ASN A 407 1.33 28.54 6.89
C ASN A 407 1.53 27.94 5.49
N TYR A 408 0.48 27.94 4.65
CA TYR A 408 0.50 27.30 3.31
C TYR A 408 0.36 28.31 2.15
N GLY A 409 -0.21 29.47 2.39
CA GLY A 409 -0.45 30.49 1.38
C GLY A 409 -1.65 30.26 0.47
N GLY A 410 -2.61 29.45 0.87
CA GLY A 410 -3.81 29.13 0.09
C GLY A 410 -3.75 27.78 -0.60
N VAL A 411 -3.73 27.72 -1.93
CA VAL A 411 -3.65 26.47 -2.67
C VAL A 411 -2.21 26.10 -2.94
N GLY A 412 -1.81 24.91 -2.47
CA GLY A 412 -0.55 24.29 -2.89
C GLY A 412 -0.73 23.54 -4.20
N LEU A 413 0.30 23.50 -5.03
CA LEU A 413 0.29 22.79 -6.30
C LEU A 413 1.41 21.76 -6.33
N GLY A 414 1.19 20.67 -7.04
CA GLY A 414 2.20 19.67 -7.25
C GLY A 414 2.17 19.12 -8.66
N PHE A 415 3.30 18.59 -9.10
CA PHE A 415 3.38 17.79 -10.31
C PHE A 415 4.34 16.62 -10.14
N ALA A 416 4.08 15.55 -10.89
CA ALA A 416 4.93 14.39 -10.98
C ALA A 416 5.18 14.05 -12.46
N VAL A 417 6.41 13.64 -12.77
CA VAL A 417 6.72 12.93 -14.00
C VAL A 417 7.39 11.62 -13.63
N PHE A 418 6.92 10.52 -14.21
CA PHE A 418 7.39 9.21 -13.79
C PHE A 418 7.40 8.19 -14.93
N THR A 419 8.21 7.18 -14.77
CA THR A 419 8.10 5.92 -15.49
C THR A 419 7.78 4.79 -14.52
N THR A 420 7.05 3.78 -14.97
CA THR A 420 6.76 2.59 -14.18
C THR A 420 7.02 1.32 -14.98
N ILE A 421 7.50 0.28 -14.32
CA ILE A 421 7.69 -1.06 -14.88
C ILE A 421 7.04 -2.06 -13.94
N ARG A 422 6.27 -3.00 -14.53
CA ARG A 422 5.60 -4.08 -13.81
C ARG A 422 5.22 -5.23 -14.73
N PRO A 423 4.85 -6.42 -14.22
CA PRO A 423 4.28 -7.47 -15.03
C PRO A 423 3.04 -7.01 -15.81
N SER A 424 2.81 -7.59 -16.99
CA SER A 424 1.54 -7.41 -17.71
C SER A 424 0.47 -8.33 -17.10
N PRO A 425 -0.80 -7.88 -17.04
CA PRO A 425 -1.90 -8.76 -16.68
C PRO A 425 -2.20 -9.81 -17.74
#